data_76956b22c85c5b3ddfe61801cbe1c0d8
#
_entry.id   76956b22c85c5b3ddfe61801cbe1c0d8
#
_cell.length_a   1.000
_cell.length_b   1.000
_cell.length_c   1.000
_cell.angle_alpha   90.00
_cell.angle_beta   90.00
_cell.angle_gamma   90.00
#
_symmetry.space_group_name_H-M   'P 1'
#
loop_
_entity.id
_entity.type
_entity.pdbx_description
1 polymer ?
#
loop_
_entity_poly.entity_id
_entity_poly.type
_entity_poly.pdbx_seq_one_letter_code
_entity_poly.pdbx_strand_id
1 'polypeptide(L)'
;ASAYLRVIDFKAFAEIAHEVGAYLFVDMAHIAGLVAAGFHPSPVPYADVVSTTTHKTLRGPRGGMILCKEELAKKIDSAIFPGSQGGPLEHIIAAKAVALGEALKPEFKTYQEQIVKNAAALAGSLMAEGFDLVSGGTDNHLMLVDLRKAHITGTEMEHRLDEVNITVNKNSIPNDPEKPY
;
A
#
# COMPACT_ATOMS: atom_id res chain seq x y z
N ALA A 1 -0.72 3.50 -4.80
CA ALA A 1 -1.10 2.07 -4.78
C ALA A 1 -2.13 1.74 -3.67
N SER A 2 -2.62 2.73 -2.94
CA SER A 2 -3.63 2.53 -1.89
C SER A 2 -4.95 2.03 -2.48
N ALA A 3 -5.56 1.01 -1.87
CA ALA A 3 -6.83 0.39 -2.28
C ALA A 3 -6.86 -0.18 -3.72
N TYR A 4 -5.74 -0.34 -4.40
CA TYR A 4 -5.66 -1.00 -5.68
C TYR A 4 -5.13 -2.43 -5.53
N LEU A 5 -5.86 -3.38 -6.06
CA LEU A 5 -5.75 -4.80 -5.75
C LEU A 5 -4.87 -5.56 -6.73
N ARG A 6 -4.53 -4.96 -7.87
CA ARG A 6 -3.76 -5.59 -8.94
C ARG A 6 -2.36 -4.97 -9.05
N VAL A 7 -1.49 -5.67 -9.74
CA VAL A 7 -0.16 -5.16 -10.07
C VAL A 7 -0.26 -3.90 -10.91
N ILE A 8 0.57 -2.90 -10.60
CA ILE A 8 0.66 -1.64 -11.32
C ILE A 8 1.88 -1.69 -12.25
N ASP A 9 1.68 -1.35 -13.50
CA ASP A 9 2.77 -1.16 -14.47
C ASP A 9 3.36 0.26 -14.34
N PHE A 10 4.32 0.40 -13.43
CA PHE A 10 4.99 1.68 -13.19
C PHE A 10 5.80 2.16 -14.38
N LYS A 11 6.27 1.25 -15.25
CA LYS A 11 7.02 1.61 -16.45
C LYS A 11 6.10 2.34 -17.44
N ALA A 12 4.92 1.78 -17.72
CA ALA A 12 3.94 2.43 -18.60
C ALA A 12 3.51 3.80 -18.08
N PHE A 13 3.29 3.92 -16.76
CA PHE A 13 2.99 5.23 -16.15
C PHE A 13 4.12 6.23 -16.31
N ALA A 14 5.39 5.80 -16.19
CA ALA A 14 6.53 6.68 -16.37
C ALA A 14 6.66 7.14 -17.82
N GLU A 15 6.50 6.24 -18.78
CA GLU A 15 6.53 6.57 -20.22
C GLU A 15 5.51 7.66 -20.56
N ILE A 16 4.25 7.51 -20.09
CA ILE A 16 3.20 8.49 -20.31
C ILE A 16 3.51 9.83 -19.62
N ALA A 17 3.96 9.81 -18.37
CA ALA A 17 4.27 11.03 -17.63
C ALA A 17 5.43 11.81 -18.29
N HIS A 18 6.50 11.11 -18.65
CA HIS A 18 7.69 11.72 -19.22
C HIS A 18 7.46 12.20 -20.66
N GLU A 19 6.59 11.57 -21.44
CA GLU A 19 6.21 12.02 -22.78
C GLU A 19 5.65 13.45 -22.78
N VAL A 20 4.93 13.82 -21.73
CA VAL A 20 4.38 15.16 -21.57
C VAL A 20 5.23 16.08 -20.68
N GLY A 21 6.45 15.66 -20.34
CA GLY A 21 7.38 16.42 -19.49
C GLY A 21 6.97 16.52 -18.01
N ALA A 22 6.08 15.64 -17.54
CA ALA A 22 5.64 15.58 -16.15
C ALA A 22 6.51 14.62 -15.33
N TYR A 23 6.65 14.90 -14.02
CA TYR A 23 7.24 13.95 -13.09
C TYR A 23 6.24 12.83 -12.75
N LEU A 24 6.76 11.60 -12.60
CA LEU A 24 6.00 10.52 -12.00
C LEU A 24 6.28 10.44 -10.49
N PHE A 25 5.26 10.71 -9.69
CA PHE A 25 5.26 10.49 -8.25
C PHE A 25 4.47 9.21 -7.92
N VAL A 26 5.07 8.30 -7.17
CA VAL A 26 4.41 7.05 -6.74
C VAL A 26 4.41 6.95 -5.22
N ASP A 27 3.23 6.77 -4.63
CA ASP A 27 3.10 6.33 -3.23
C ASP A 27 2.96 4.81 -3.20
N MET A 28 3.94 4.12 -2.61
CA MET A 28 3.93 2.66 -2.47
C MET A 28 3.65 2.20 -1.04
N ALA A 29 3.08 3.05 -0.21
CA ALA A 29 2.93 2.80 1.23
C ALA A 29 2.31 1.44 1.56
N HIS A 30 1.26 1.03 0.86
CA HIS A 30 0.59 -0.26 1.09
C HIS A 30 1.43 -1.46 0.66
N ILE A 31 2.19 -1.34 -0.41
CA ILE A 31 2.91 -2.45 -1.04
C ILE A 31 4.41 -2.47 -0.74
N ALA A 32 4.92 -1.53 0.07
CA ALA A 32 6.37 -1.38 0.29
C ALA A 32 7.05 -2.66 0.78
N GLY A 33 6.43 -3.42 1.66
CA GLY A 33 6.94 -4.71 2.10
C GLY A 33 6.97 -5.76 0.99
N LEU A 34 5.94 -5.79 0.14
CA LEU A 34 5.90 -6.68 -1.03
C LEU A 34 6.95 -6.31 -2.06
N VAL A 35 7.17 -5.01 -2.30
CA VAL A 35 8.24 -4.49 -3.17
C VAL A 35 9.60 -4.89 -2.63
N ALA A 36 9.87 -4.68 -1.35
CA ALA A 36 11.14 -5.04 -0.71
C ALA A 36 11.43 -6.56 -0.79
N ALA A 37 10.40 -7.40 -0.72
CA ALA A 37 10.52 -8.86 -0.81
C ALA A 37 10.46 -9.41 -2.26
N GLY A 38 10.18 -8.56 -3.26
CA GLY A 38 10.11 -8.96 -4.66
C GLY A 38 8.78 -9.58 -5.09
N PHE A 39 7.69 -9.40 -4.31
CA PHE A 39 6.34 -9.89 -4.63
C PHE A 39 5.44 -8.84 -5.30
N HIS A 40 5.95 -7.65 -5.54
CA HIS A 40 5.33 -6.61 -6.35
C HIS A 40 6.43 -5.85 -7.11
N PRO A 41 6.21 -5.43 -8.36
CA PRO A 41 7.18 -4.60 -9.09
C PRO A 41 7.53 -3.33 -8.30
N SER A 42 8.81 -2.94 -8.36
CA SER A 42 9.28 -1.71 -7.73
C SER A 42 9.01 -0.48 -8.61
N PRO A 43 8.45 0.60 -8.06
CA PRO A 43 8.35 1.87 -8.76
C PRO A 43 9.70 2.61 -8.88
N VAL A 44 10.67 2.29 -8.01
CA VAL A 44 11.92 3.05 -7.85
C VAL A 44 12.72 3.21 -9.16
N PRO A 45 12.83 2.21 -10.05
CA PRO A 45 13.54 2.40 -11.31
C PRO A 45 12.89 3.36 -12.29
N TYR A 46 11.60 3.65 -12.13
CA TYR A 46 10.78 4.36 -13.12
C TYR A 46 10.32 5.73 -12.63
N ALA A 47 9.96 5.83 -11.35
CA ALA A 47 9.44 7.07 -10.78
C ALA A 47 10.54 8.09 -10.48
N ASP A 48 10.19 9.37 -10.54
CA ASP A 48 11.07 10.47 -10.16
C ASP A 48 11.11 10.63 -8.64
N VAL A 49 9.96 10.42 -8.00
CA VAL A 49 9.81 10.43 -6.53
C VAL A 49 8.93 9.27 -6.10
N VAL A 50 9.32 8.59 -5.04
CA VAL A 50 8.55 7.52 -4.41
C VAL A 50 8.37 7.84 -2.93
N SER A 51 7.14 7.88 -2.45
CA SER A 51 6.86 7.93 -1.01
C SER A 51 6.42 6.58 -0.48
N THR A 52 6.65 6.34 0.79
CA THR A 52 6.11 5.20 1.50
C THR A 52 5.93 5.48 2.98
N THR A 53 5.01 4.76 3.61
CA THR A 53 5.00 4.59 5.05
C THR A 53 5.91 3.43 5.45
N THR A 54 6.39 3.44 6.69
CA THR A 54 7.20 2.34 7.24
C THR A 54 6.38 1.33 8.06
N HIS A 55 5.12 1.64 8.38
CA HIS A 55 4.28 0.91 9.35
C HIS A 55 3.16 0.04 8.73
N LYS A 56 3.18 -0.23 7.44
CA LYS A 56 2.22 -1.13 6.76
C LYS A 56 2.90 -2.47 6.46
N THR A 57 2.86 -2.93 5.22
CA THR A 57 3.50 -4.21 4.86
C THR A 57 5.01 -4.25 5.13
N LEU A 58 5.68 -3.10 5.20
CA LEU A 58 7.09 -3.03 5.59
C LEU A 58 7.34 -3.38 7.07
N ARG A 59 6.30 -3.40 7.91
CA ARG A 59 6.33 -3.86 9.30
C ARG A 59 7.27 -3.06 10.21
N GLY A 60 7.43 -1.77 9.95
CA GLY A 60 8.25 -0.85 10.74
C GLY A 60 7.45 0.06 11.66
N PRO A 61 8.11 1.04 12.28
CA PRO A 61 7.46 2.04 13.12
C PRO A 61 6.59 2.99 12.30
N ARG A 62 5.67 3.68 12.96
CA ARG A 62 4.89 4.74 12.32
C ARG A 62 5.80 5.87 11.86
N GLY A 63 5.82 6.08 10.55
CA GLY A 63 6.65 7.08 9.91
C GLY A 63 6.55 6.98 8.39
N GLY A 64 7.28 7.85 7.72
CA GLY A 64 7.39 7.90 6.26
C GLY A 64 8.84 7.86 5.78
N MET A 65 9.00 7.62 4.50
CA MET A 65 10.28 7.67 3.80
C MET A 65 10.01 8.14 2.36
N ILE A 66 10.91 8.95 1.83
CA ILE A 66 10.89 9.40 0.44
C ILE A 66 12.17 8.93 -0.23
N LEU A 67 12.03 8.37 -1.41
CA LEU A 67 13.10 8.02 -2.33
C LEU A 67 12.94 8.90 -3.58
N CYS A 68 14.01 9.41 -4.14
CA CYS A 68 13.93 10.26 -5.33
C CYS A 68 15.20 10.17 -6.17
N LYS A 69 15.12 10.70 -7.38
CA LYS A 69 16.31 10.94 -8.21
C LYS A 69 17.17 12.01 -7.57
N GLU A 70 18.50 11.92 -7.77
CA GLU A 70 19.51 12.79 -7.15
C GLU A 70 19.25 14.28 -7.41
N GLU A 71 18.82 14.64 -8.61
CA GLU A 71 18.53 16.04 -8.98
C GLU A 71 17.38 16.67 -8.19
N LEU A 72 16.53 15.87 -7.57
CA LEU A 72 15.39 16.33 -6.76
C LEU A 72 15.71 16.36 -5.26
N ALA A 73 16.78 15.68 -4.82
CA ALA A 73 17.09 15.46 -3.41
C ALA A 73 17.12 16.76 -2.60
N LYS A 74 17.90 17.76 -3.03
CA LYS A 74 18.02 19.06 -2.32
C LYS A 74 16.69 19.80 -2.16
N LYS A 75 15.81 19.72 -3.17
CA LYS A 75 14.49 20.36 -3.10
C LYS A 75 13.59 19.64 -2.11
N ILE A 76 13.62 18.33 -2.09
CA ILE A 76 12.84 17.49 -1.17
C ILE A 76 13.35 17.65 0.25
N ASP A 77 14.67 17.61 0.48
CA ASP A 77 15.27 17.83 1.80
C ASP A 77 14.85 19.18 2.38
N SER A 78 14.96 20.25 1.59
CA SER A 78 14.56 21.60 2.02
C SER A 78 13.05 21.72 2.27
N ALA A 79 12.22 21.01 1.51
CA ALA A 79 10.78 21.00 1.73
C ALA A 79 10.39 20.23 3.01
N ILE A 80 11.15 19.19 3.36
CA ILE A 80 10.97 18.46 4.60
C ILE A 80 11.50 19.29 5.78
N PHE A 81 12.76 19.69 5.75
CA PHE A 81 13.38 20.50 6.81
C PHE A 81 14.14 21.69 6.22
N PRO A 82 13.84 22.94 6.63
CA PRO A 82 12.85 23.31 7.64
C PRO A 82 11.44 23.59 7.06
N GLY A 83 11.16 23.18 5.80
CA GLY A 83 9.94 23.60 5.10
C GLY A 83 8.63 23.14 5.75
N SER A 84 8.55 21.91 6.20
CA SER A 84 7.32 21.33 6.75
C SER A 84 7.50 20.64 8.10
N GLN A 85 8.72 20.24 8.46
CA GLN A 85 9.04 19.52 9.71
C GLN A 85 10.18 20.21 10.47
N GLY A 86 10.35 19.84 11.74
CA GLY A 86 11.43 20.28 12.62
C GLY A 86 12.31 19.10 13.05
N GLY A 87 12.77 19.13 14.32
CA GLY A 87 13.61 18.09 14.88
C GLY A 87 12.97 16.70 14.77
N PRO A 88 13.69 15.68 14.27
CA PRO A 88 13.14 14.36 14.05
C PRO A 88 12.98 13.58 15.37
N LEU A 89 12.10 12.60 15.35
CA LEU A 89 11.94 11.63 16.43
C LEU A 89 13.03 10.55 16.30
N GLU A 90 14.14 10.69 17.02
CA GLU A 90 15.31 9.81 16.87
C GLU A 90 15.02 8.34 17.19
N HIS A 91 14.13 8.06 18.15
CA HIS A 91 13.68 6.69 18.43
C HIS A 91 12.94 6.06 17.24
N ILE A 92 12.22 6.85 16.45
CA ILE A 92 11.60 6.37 15.20
C ILE A 92 12.66 6.10 14.13
N ILE A 93 13.71 6.93 14.05
CA ILE A 93 14.82 6.68 13.13
C ILE A 93 15.52 5.38 13.48
N ALA A 94 15.83 5.15 14.77
CA ALA A 94 16.41 3.89 15.24
C ALA A 94 15.52 2.69 14.94
N ALA A 95 14.21 2.81 15.18
CA ALA A 95 13.25 1.75 14.87
C ALA A 95 13.14 1.46 13.37
N LYS A 96 13.24 2.49 12.49
CA LYS A 96 13.32 2.30 11.05
C LYS A 96 14.56 1.50 10.66
N ALA A 97 15.72 1.79 11.25
CA ALA A 97 16.95 1.06 10.97
C ALA A 97 16.82 -0.43 11.32
N VAL A 98 16.19 -0.76 12.45
CA VAL A 98 15.88 -2.15 12.83
C VAL A 98 14.94 -2.80 11.82
N ALA A 99 13.82 -2.14 11.48
CA ALA A 99 12.84 -2.67 10.54
C ALA A 99 13.43 -2.92 9.14
N LEU A 100 14.27 -2.00 8.64
CA LEU A 100 14.95 -2.17 7.37
C LEU A 100 15.98 -3.30 7.42
N GLY A 101 16.70 -3.44 8.55
CA GLY A 101 17.59 -4.58 8.80
C GLY A 101 16.86 -5.92 8.84
N GLU A 102 15.62 -5.95 9.39
CA GLU A 102 14.76 -7.14 9.33
C GLU A 102 14.28 -7.44 7.91
N ALA A 103 13.94 -6.40 7.15
CA ALA A 103 13.47 -6.54 5.76
C ALA A 103 14.53 -7.11 4.80
N LEU A 104 15.81 -7.03 5.16
CA LEU A 104 16.92 -7.65 4.41
C LEU A 104 17.08 -9.15 4.67
N LYS A 105 16.41 -9.70 5.69
CA LYS A 105 16.56 -11.11 6.08
C LYS A 105 15.66 -12.03 5.24
N PRO A 106 16.06 -13.28 4.99
CA PRO A 106 15.27 -14.26 4.26
C PRO A 106 13.88 -14.50 4.87
N GLU A 107 13.75 -14.45 6.20
CA GLU A 107 12.50 -14.65 6.92
C GLU A 107 11.46 -13.58 6.57
N PHE A 108 11.89 -12.38 6.26
CA PHE A 108 10.98 -11.32 5.80
C PHE A 108 10.36 -11.65 4.44
N LYS A 109 11.14 -12.25 3.55
CA LYS A 109 10.63 -12.72 2.25
C LYS A 109 9.58 -13.81 2.43
N THR A 110 9.84 -14.79 3.28
CA THR A 110 8.88 -15.86 3.62
C THR A 110 7.60 -15.27 4.23
N TYR A 111 7.72 -14.28 5.11
CA TYR A 111 6.58 -13.59 5.70
C TYR A 111 5.73 -12.88 4.63
N GLN A 112 6.34 -12.14 3.72
CA GLN A 112 5.61 -11.44 2.65
C GLN A 112 4.97 -12.42 1.66
N GLU A 113 5.62 -13.54 1.35
CA GLU A 113 5.04 -14.60 0.53
C GLU A 113 3.76 -15.16 1.18
N GLN A 114 3.80 -15.40 2.48
CA GLN A 114 2.63 -15.90 3.22
C GLN A 114 1.48 -14.89 3.22
N ILE A 115 1.77 -13.58 3.28
CA ILE A 115 0.75 -12.52 3.17
C ILE A 115 0.00 -12.64 1.83
N VAL A 116 0.72 -12.76 0.72
CA VAL A 116 0.10 -12.88 -0.60
C VAL A 116 -0.72 -14.16 -0.72
N LYS A 117 -0.20 -15.28 -0.24
CA LYS A 117 -0.92 -16.58 -0.21
C LYS A 117 -2.21 -16.49 0.61
N ASN A 118 -2.15 -15.87 1.78
CA ASN A 118 -3.32 -15.70 2.65
C ASN A 118 -4.38 -14.80 1.98
N ALA A 119 -3.96 -13.71 1.35
CA ALA A 119 -4.88 -12.82 0.64
C ALA A 119 -5.57 -13.54 -0.53
N ALA A 120 -4.82 -14.31 -1.31
CA ALA A 120 -5.38 -15.10 -2.43
C ALA A 120 -6.37 -16.16 -1.94
N ALA A 121 -6.05 -16.88 -0.86
CA ALA A 121 -6.93 -17.89 -0.27
C ALA A 121 -8.22 -17.26 0.27
N LEU A 122 -8.13 -16.14 1.00
CA LEU A 122 -9.29 -15.43 1.51
C LEU A 122 -10.16 -14.89 0.38
N ALA A 123 -9.56 -14.30 -0.66
CA ALA A 123 -10.27 -13.80 -1.83
C ALA A 123 -11.04 -14.94 -2.54
N GLY A 124 -10.39 -16.10 -2.73
CA GLY A 124 -11.03 -17.28 -3.32
C GLY A 124 -12.21 -17.80 -2.50
N SER A 125 -12.05 -17.87 -1.18
CA SER A 125 -13.13 -18.29 -0.27
C SER A 125 -14.32 -17.33 -0.29
N LEU A 126 -14.07 -16.01 -0.23
CA LEU A 126 -15.14 -15.01 -0.31
C LEU A 126 -15.91 -15.11 -1.63
N MET A 127 -15.23 -15.28 -2.74
CA MET A 127 -15.89 -15.46 -4.05
C MET A 127 -16.68 -16.77 -4.11
N ALA A 128 -16.20 -17.86 -3.52
CA ALA A 128 -16.93 -19.12 -3.44
C ALA A 128 -18.20 -19.00 -2.61
N GLU A 129 -18.22 -18.14 -1.57
CA GLU A 129 -19.40 -17.80 -0.77
C GLU A 129 -20.31 -16.76 -1.44
N GLY A 130 -20.04 -16.36 -2.68
CA GLY A 130 -20.89 -15.48 -3.47
C GLY A 130 -20.62 -13.99 -3.34
N PHE A 131 -19.58 -13.58 -2.64
CA PHE A 131 -19.16 -12.18 -2.59
C PHE A 131 -18.46 -11.76 -3.88
N ASP A 132 -18.75 -10.56 -4.35
CA ASP A 132 -17.98 -9.96 -5.45
C ASP A 132 -16.76 -9.23 -4.89
N LEU A 133 -15.63 -9.39 -5.54
CA LEU A 133 -14.43 -8.62 -5.28
C LEU A 133 -14.20 -7.63 -6.42
N VAL A 134 -13.90 -6.39 -6.09
CA VAL A 134 -13.48 -5.39 -7.07
C VAL A 134 -12.26 -5.95 -7.82
N SER A 135 -12.21 -5.79 -9.13
CA SER A 135 -11.22 -6.39 -10.04
C SER A 135 -11.21 -7.94 -10.09
N GLY A 136 -12.20 -8.63 -9.52
CA GLY A 136 -12.30 -10.10 -9.56
C GLY A 136 -11.20 -10.83 -8.78
N GLY A 137 -10.67 -10.23 -7.71
CA GLY A 137 -9.65 -10.86 -6.86
C GLY A 137 -8.53 -9.92 -6.45
N THR A 138 -7.36 -10.47 -6.10
CA THR A 138 -6.20 -9.69 -5.66
C THR A 138 -4.88 -10.32 -6.11
N ASP A 139 -3.89 -9.48 -6.40
CA ASP A 139 -2.50 -9.88 -6.67
C ASP A 139 -1.56 -9.50 -5.51
N ASN A 140 -2.07 -8.87 -4.47
CA ASN A 140 -1.29 -8.36 -3.35
C ASN A 140 -1.86 -8.77 -1.98
N HIS A 141 -1.73 -7.93 -0.96
CA HIS A 141 -2.10 -8.22 0.42
C HIS A 141 -3.53 -7.79 0.79
N LEU A 142 -4.23 -7.07 -0.07
CA LEU A 142 -5.57 -6.54 0.24
C LEU A 142 -6.58 -6.89 -0.83
N MET A 143 -7.84 -6.84 -0.45
CA MET A 143 -8.98 -7.01 -1.34
C MET A 143 -10.06 -5.99 -0.97
N LEU A 144 -10.89 -5.66 -1.93
CA LEU A 144 -12.01 -4.75 -1.77
C LEU A 144 -13.28 -5.53 -2.09
N VAL A 145 -14.12 -5.75 -1.08
CA VAL A 145 -15.35 -6.53 -1.19
C VAL A 145 -16.50 -5.62 -1.60
N ASP A 146 -17.19 -5.97 -2.67
CA ASP A 146 -18.39 -5.27 -3.12
C ASP A 146 -19.62 -5.79 -2.37
N LEU A 147 -20.23 -4.95 -1.53
CA LEU A 147 -21.36 -5.31 -0.69
C LEU A 147 -22.73 -4.99 -1.31
N ARG A 148 -22.78 -4.43 -2.52
CA ARG A 148 -24.03 -4.00 -3.14
C ARG A 148 -25.03 -5.13 -3.32
N LYS A 149 -24.59 -6.34 -3.67
CA LYS A 149 -25.45 -7.52 -3.78
C LYS A 149 -26.00 -8.00 -2.42
N ALA A 150 -25.25 -7.77 -1.36
CA ALA A 150 -25.67 -8.12 -0.01
C ALA A 150 -26.64 -7.09 0.60
N HIS A 151 -26.86 -5.95 -0.10
CA HIS A 151 -27.68 -4.84 0.40
C HIS A 151 -27.26 -4.34 1.80
N ILE A 152 -25.97 -4.34 2.05
CA ILE A 152 -25.34 -3.91 3.31
C ILE A 152 -24.34 -2.80 3.01
N THR A 153 -24.31 -1.78 3.87
CA THR A 153 -23.30 -0.71 3.75
C THR A 153 -21.94 -1.14 4.32
N GLY A 154 -20.88 -0.47 3.89
CA GLY A 154 -19.55 -0.71 4.47
C GLY A 154 -19.51 -0.46 5.98
N THR A 155 -20.23 0.56 6.46
CA THR A 155 -20.35 0.87 7.90
C THR A 155 -21.03 -0.27 8.67
N GLU A 156 -22.12 -0.81 8.15
CA GLU A 156 -22.82 -1.92 8.81
C GLU A 156 -21.97 -3.19 8.81
N MET A 157 -21.29 -3.49 7.71
CA MET A 157 -20.40 -4.66 7.64
C MET A 157 -19.20 -4.51 8.59
N GLU A 158 -18.59 -3.32 8.69
CA GLU A 158 -17.53 -3.04 9.64
C GLU A 158 -17.96 -3.35 11.07
N HIS A 159 -19.16 -2.86 11.49
CA HIS A 159 -19.70 -3.11 12.83
C HIS A 159 -19.96 -4.60 13.09
N ARG A 160 -20.59 -5.32 12.15
CA ARG A 160 -20.86 -6.76 12.28
C ARG A 160 -19.58 -7.59 12.39
N LEU A 161 -18.56 -7.23 11.63
CA LEU A 161 -17.27 -7.92 11.67
C LEU A 161 -16.49 -7.61 12.97
N ASP A 162 -16.61 -6.39 13.49
CA ASP A 162 -16.01 -6.02 14.77
C ASP A 162 -16.57 -6.81 15.94
N GLU A 163 -17.87 -7.13 15.94
CA GLU A 163 -18.53 -8.00 16.93
C GLU A 163 -17.91 -9.41 17.01
N VAL A 164 -17.31 -9.87 15.92
CA VAL A 164 -16.62 -11.17 15.86
C VAL A 164 -15.10 -11.03 15.80
N ASN A 165 -14.57 -9.86 16.18
CA ASN A 165 -13.15 -9.52 16.24
C ASN A 165 -12.42 -9.57 14.87
N ILE A 166 -13.13 -9.23 13.80
CA ILE A 166 -12.54 -9.05 12.46
C ILE A 166 -12.52 -7.56 12.13
N THR A 167 -11.35 -6.95 12.24
CA THR A 167 -11.16 -5.53 11.94
C THR A 167 -11.00 -5.32 10.45
N VAL A 168 -11.82 -4.45 9.88
CA VAL A 168 -11.79 -4.06 8.46
C VAL A 168 -11.88 -2.54 8.33
N ASN A 169 -11.62 -2.03 7.13
CA ASN A 169 -11.92 -0.64 6.77
C ASN A 169 -13.16 -0.59 5.89
N LYS A 170 -14.00 0.40 6.11
CA LYS A 170 -15.04 0.79 5.17
C LYS A 170 -14.46 1.74 4.12
N ASN A 171 -14.61 1.38 2.86
CA ASN A 171 -14.09 2.11 1.72
C ASN A 171 -15.17 2.25 0.64
N SER A 172 -15.12 3.32 -0.14
CA SER A 172 -15.90 3.36 -1.38
C SER A 172 -15.32 2.39 -2.41
N ILE A 173 -16.20 1.83 -3.22
CA ILE A 173 -15.86 1.06 -4.41
C ILE A 173 -16.11 1.90 -5.67
N PRO A 174 -15.56 1.52 -6.85
CA PRO A 174 -15.89 2.20 -8.09
C PRO A 174 -17.40 2.23 -8.36
N ASN A 175 -17.95 3.41 -8.66
CA ASN A 175 -19.38 3.65 -8.86
C ASN A 175 -20.25 3.28 -7.63
N ASP A 176 -19.74 3.49 -6.44
CA ASP A 176 -20.47 3.28 -5.20
C ASP A 176 -21.61 4.31 -5.10
N PRO A 177 -22.88 3.88 -4.93
CA PRO A 177 -23.99 4.80 -4.74
C PRO A 177 -24.02 5.40 -3.32
N GLU A 178 -23.34 4.77 -2.38
CA GLU A 178 -23.31 5.15 -0.97
C GLU A 178 -22.01 5.82 -0.58
N LYS A 179 -22.06 6.64 0.45
CA LYS A 179 -20.85 7.19 1.07
C LYS A 179 -20.25 6.16 2.05
N PRO A 180 -18.93 6.12 2.23
CA PRO A 180 -18.30 5.16 3.13
C PRO A 180 -18.55 5.44 4.62
N TYR A 181 -19.19 6.56 4.96
CA TYR A 181 -19.49 7.01 6.34
C TYR A 181 -20.81 7.79 6.41
#